data_5e3f3e7f85027874192d3d86b62b89e8
#
_entry.id   5e3f3e7f85027874192d3d86b62b89e8
#
_cell.length_a   1.000
_cell.length_b   1.000
_cell.length_c   1.000
_cell.angle_alpha   90.00
_cell.angle_beta   90.00
_cell.angle_gamma   90.00
#
_symmetry.space_group_name_H-M   'P 1'
#
loop_
_entity.id
_entity.type
_entity.pdbx_description
1 polymer ?
#
loop_
_entity_poly.entity_id
_entity_poly.type
_entity_poly.pdbx_seq_one_letter_code
_entity_poly.pdbx_strand_id
1 'polypeptide(L)'
;MSSILIKNIKEIVTMDKERNRLKGYSLLIKDNLVNKIALDIEFTTDQVIDGSDYFLYPGLINTHHHFYQTLTRNIAQVQNVELFNWLKYLYPIWARLTPEAVYYSSLVAMGELLKTGCTTSVDQFYVFPQGQPKELLDEEFRAAQEIGIRFHGSRGSMSLGEKDGGLPPDSVVQTEEEILSDSQRVIEKFHNSRPFAMQRVVLAPCSPFSVTENLLRESIKLARNYKVRSHTHLAETKDEEKYCQEIFSMRPLDYMKKVGWLGKDVWFAHGVHLTEREIDLLADTGTGVAHCPVSNQKLASGAANIPYMLKKRVPVGLAVDGSASNDSSNMIAELKAALLIHRLIYGISSMSAEKVLMMATNGGRDILNQSEIGSIEEGKAADVFLISSKRLGFAGGLSDPVSALVTSGDSQIVDINIVNGKMVVCDGHLVNIDEEEVVEKANQISQKMMEGK
;
A
#
# COMPACT_ATOMS: atom_id res chain seq x y z
N MET A 1 -28.03 -11.98 4.74
CA MET A 1 -27.52 -10.72 5.30
C MET A 1 -26.68 -11.09 6.50
N SER A 2 -25.41 -10.78 6.49
CA SER A 2 -24.53 -11.01 7.65
C SER A 2 -24.54 -9.78 8.56
N SER A 3 -24.48 -10.01 9.87
CA SER A 3 -24.47 -8.92 10.85
C SER A 3 -23.52 -9.20 12.00
N ILE A 4 -22.74 -8.18 12.38
CA ILE A 4 -21.82 -8.20 13.52
C ILE A 4 -22.14 -7.03 14.42
N LEU A 5 -22.31 -7.27 15.71
CA LEU A 5 -22.47 -6.24 16.72
C LEU A 5 -21.28 -6.26 17.67
N ILE A 6 -20.51 -5.18 17.67
CA ILE A 6 -19.40 -4.98 18.62
C ILE A 6 -19.94 -4.08 19.72
N LYS A 7 -20.09 -4.63 20.96
CA LYS A 7 -20.69 -3.93 22.11
C LYS A 7 -19.63 -3.29 23.01
N ASN A 8 -20.01 -2.20 23.64
CA ASN A 8 -19.26 -1.58 24.74
C ASN A 8 -17.81 -1.30 24.43
N ILE A 9 -17.49 -0.89 23.18
CA ILE A 9 -16.12 -0.69 22.73
C ILE A 9 -15.42 0.32 23.64
N LYS A 10 -14.23 -0.04 24.16
CA LYS A 10 -13.47 0.80 25.08
C LYS A 10 -13.26 2.21 24.53
N GLU A 11 -12.83 2.32 23.29
CA GLU A 11 -12.79 3.58 22.55
C GLU A 11 -12.74 3.33 21.03
N ILE A 12 -13.58 4.03 20.29
CA ILE A 12 -13.58 4.10 18.83
C ILE A 12 -12.79 5.34 18.40
N VAL A 13 -11.75 5.14 17.59
CA VAL A 13 -11.02 6.21 16.89
C VAL A 13 -11.64 6.35 15.52
N THR A 14 -12.48 7.33 15.28
CA THR A 14 -13.30 7.37 14.06
C THR A 14 -12.53 7.80 12.81
N MET A 15 -11.54 8.66 12.96
CA MET A 15 -10.85 9.36 11.86
C MET A 15 -11.82 10.05 10.88
N ASP A 16 -13.02 10.40 11.35
CA ASP A 16 -13.96 11.26 10.65
C ASP A 16 -13.43 12.71 10.57
N LYS A 17 -14.19 13.60 9.95
CA LYS A 17 -13.77 15.00 9.76
C LYS A 17 -13.53 15.72 11.09
N GLU A 18 -14.34 15.42 12.10
CA GLU A 18 -14.28 15.99 13.46
C GLU A 18 -13.26 15.25 14.34
N ARG A 19 -12.73 14.10 13.90
CA ARG A 19 -11.81 13.22 14.63
C ARG A 19 -12.36 12.78 15.98
N ASN A 20 -13.62 12.38 15.98
CA ASN A 20 -14.33 11.95 17.17
C ASN A 20 -13.66 10.74 17.84
N ARG A 21 -13.77 10.72 19.17
CA ARG A 21 -13.28 9.64 20.04
C ARG A 21 -14.47 9.21 20.90
N LEU A 22 -14.99 8.00 20.64
CA LEU A 22 -16.24 7.53 21.23
C LEU A 22 -15.96 6.41 22.23
N LYS A 23 -16.21 6.66 23.53
CA LYS A 23 -15.97 5.69 24.62
C LYS A 23 -17.23 4.98 25.01
N GLY A 24 -17.18 3.66 25.12
CA GLY A 24 -18.31 2.81 25.53
C GLY A 24 -19.40 2.68 24.47
N TYR A 25 -19.19 3.17 23.25
CA TYR A 25 -20.13 3.02 22.16
C TYR A 25 -20.10 1.58 21.61
N SER A 26 -21.19 1.19 20.98
CA SER A 26 -21.32 -0.03 20.21
C SER A 26 -21.37 0.28 18.72
N LEU A 27 -20.94 -0.66 17.89
CA LEU A 27 -20.94 -0.55 16.43
C LEU A 27 -21.66 -1.75 15.84
N LEU A 28 -22.69 -1.49 15.01
CA LEU A 28 -23.41 -2.51 14.25
C LEU A 28 -22.96 -2.51 12.80
N ILE A 29 -22.49 -3.63 12.34
CA ILE A 29 -22.19 -3.91 10.93
C ILE A 29 -23.36 -4.70 10.34
N LYS A 30 -23.86 -4.28 9.18
CA LYS A 30 -24.81 -5.05 8.35
C LYS A 30 -24.28 -5.18 6.94
N ASP A 31 -24.15 -6.40 6.48
CA ASP A 31 -23.51 -6.74 5.20
C ASP A 31 -22.10 -6.12 5.13
N ASN A 32 -21.88 -5.14 4.29
CA ASN A 32 -20.59 -4.48 4.12
C ASN A 32 -20.50 -3.08 4.74
N LEU A 33 -21.50 -2.64 5.48
CA LEU A 33 -21.62 -1.26 5.97
C LEU A 33 -21.53 -1.14 7.48
N VAL A 34 -20.93 -0.07 7.96
CA VAL A 34 -21.17 0.47 9.29
C VAL A 34 -22.61 0.99 9.32
N ASN A 35 -23.50 0.25 9.96
CA ASN A 35 -24.94 0.53 9.95
C ASN A 35 -25.34 1.52 11.03
N LYS A 36 -24.80 1.36 12.26
CA LYS A 36 -25.13 2.21 13.41
C LYS A 36 -23.99 2.29 14.41
N ILE A 37 -23.79 3.47 14.98
CA ILE A 37 -22.85 3.74 16.08
C ILE A 37 -23.65 4.42 17.21
N ALA A 38 -23.81 3.77 18.38
CA ALA A 38 -24.54 4.32 19.51
C ALA A 38 -24.06 3.73 20.84
N LEU A 39 -24.37 4.35 21.96
CA LEU A 39 -24.05 3.83 23.31
C LEU A 39 -24.72 2.48 23.54
N ASP A 40 -25.95 2.33 23.11
CA ASP A 40 -26.69 1.08 23.21
C ASP A 40 -27.33 0.75 21.86
N ILE A 41 -27.22 -0.52 21.45
CA ILE A 41 -27.80 -1.06 20.22
C ILE A 41 -28.50 -2.37 20.56
N GLU A 42 -29.83 -2.33 20.56
CA GLU A 42 -30.65 -3.53 20.62
C GLU A 42 -30.86 -4.07 19.19
N PHE A 43 -30.17 -5.12 18.86
CA PHE A 43 -30.30 -5.78 17.57
C PHE A 43 -29.90 -7.26 17.66
N THR A 44 -30.70 -8.15 17.08
CA THR A 44 -30.37 -9.58 16.95
C THR A 44 -29.42 -9.74 15.78
N THR A 45 -28.22 -10.22 16.03
CA THR A 45 -27.13 -10.36 15.04
C THR A 45 -26.67 -11.80 14.94
N ASP A 46 -25.98 -12.13 13.84
CA ASP A 46 -25.34 -13.44 13.66
C ASP A 46 -24.15 -13.61 14.61
N GLN A 47 -23.46 -12.49 14.91
CA GLN A 47 -22.29 -12.50 15.80
C GLN A 47 -22.28 -11.27 16.72
N VAL A 48 -21.93 -11.50 17.99
CA VAL A 48 -21.71 -10.45 19.00
C VAL A 48 -20.28 -10.54 19.52
N ILE A 49 -19.59 -9.39 19.55
CA ILE A 49 -18.25 -9.24 20.09
C ILE A 49 -18.32 -8.28 21.28
N ASP A 50 -17.75 -8.67 22.44
CA ASP A 50 -17.55 -7.75 23.55
C ASP A 50 -16.30 -6.87 23.28
N GLY A 51 -16.52 -5.60 23.05
CA GLY A 51 -15.50 -4.60 22.75
C GLY A 51 -14.88 -3.91 23.97
N SER A 52 -15.28 -4.29 25.21
CA SER A 52 -14.92 -3.57 26.45
C SER A 52 -13.41 -3.47 26.69
N ASP A 53 -12.64 -4.39 26.15
CA ASP A 53 -11.18 -4.42 26.24
C ASP A 53 -10.47 -3.93 24.97
N TYR A 54 -11.21 -3.53 23.93
CA TYR A 54 -10.65 -3.23 22.63
C TYR A 54 -10.68 -1.74 22.27
N PHE A 55 -9.61 -1.27 21.66
CA PHE A 55 -9.61 -0.09 20.82
C PHE A 55 -10.02 -0.48 19.40
N LEU A 56 -10.89 0.29 18.79
CA LEU A 56 -11.36 0.10 17.42
C LEU A 56 -10.87 1.25 16.54
N TYR A 57 -10.23 0.90 15.42
CA TYR A 57 -9.67 1.83 14.45
C TYR A 57 -10.24 1.55 13.06
N PRO A 58 -10.29 2.57 12.16
CA PRO A 58 -10.55 2.33 10.74
C PRO A 58 -9.41 1.54 10.12
N GLY A 59 -9.73 0.69 9.17
CA GLY A 59 -8.74 -0.09 8.43
C GLY A 59 -7.67 0.79 7.78
N LEU A 60 -6.42 0.39 7.92
CA LEU A 60 -5.28 1.06 7.31
C LEU A 60 -5.27 0.81 5.80
N ILE A 61 -4.76 1.78 5.05
CA ILE A 61 -4.70 1.78 3.59
C ILE A 61 -3.23 1.87 3.17
N ASN A 62 -2.73 0.80 2.56
CA ASN A 62 -1.40 0.75 1.97
C ASN A 62 -1.44 1.22 0.52
N THR A 63 -0.69 2.28 0.18
CA THR A 63 -0.78 2.95 -1.12
C THR A 63 0.32 2.58 -2.11
N HIS A 64 1.24 1.66 -1.74
CA HIS A 64 2.32 1.16 -2.59
C HIS A 64 2.94 -0.11 -2.01
N HIS A 65 3.16 -1.11 -2.84
CA HIS A 65 3.81 -2.37 -2.51
C HIS A 65 4.38 -3.07 -3.75
N HIS A 66 5.19 -4.14 -3.52
CA HIS A 66 5.63 -5.12 -4.51
C HIS A 66 5.54 -6.51 -3.88
N PHE A 67 4.39 -7.18 -3.98
CA PHE A 67 4.11 -8.43 -3.25
C PHE A 67 5.10 -9.54 -3.55
N TYR A 68 5.54 -9.69 -4.81
CA TYR A 68 6.51 -10.72 -5.18
C TYR A 68 7.85 -10.59 -4.44
N GLN A 69 8.19 -9.42 -3.92
CA GLN A 69 9.43 -9.20 -3.17
C GLN A 69 9.46 -9.90 -1.81
N THR A 70 8.32 -10.40 -1.29
CA THR A 70 8.29 -11.20 -0.05
C THR A 70 9.15 -12.47 -0.16
N LEU A 71 9.34 -12.98 -1.37
CA LEU A 71 10.19 -14.17 -1.64
C LEU A 71 11.71 -13.85 -1.61
N THR A 72 12.10 -12.60 -1.49
CA THR A 72 13.50 -12.14 -1.53
C THR A 72 13.86 -11.24 -0.34
N ARG A 73 13.21 -11.45 0.80
CA ARG A 73 13.51 -10.77 2.06
C ARG A 73 14.91 -11.12 2.57
N ASN A 74 15.55 -10.19 3.25
CA ASN A 74 16.77 -10.42 4.03
C ASN A 74 17.94 -11.06 3.26
N ILE A 75 18.06 -10.84 1.95
CA ILE A 75 19.21 -11.34 1.16
C ILE A 75 20.47 -10.58 1.60
N ALA A 76 21.44 -11.31 2.16
CA ALA A 76 22.65 -10.73 2.75
C ALA A 76 23.46 -9.86 1.75
N GLN A 77 23.50 -10.26 0.49
CA GLN A 77 24.27 -9.60 -0.56
C GLN A 77 23.77 -8.18 -0.89
N VAL A 78 22.51 -7.87 -0.56
CA VAL A 78 21.88 -6.57 -0.88
C VAL A 78 21.55 -5.72 0.33
N GLN A 79 21.98 -6.12 1.54
CA GLN A 79 21.67 -5.36 2.77
C GLN A 79 22.36 -4.00 2.84
N ASN A 80 23.51 -3.83 2.18
CA ASN A 80 24.33 -2.63 2.28
C ASN A 80 24.70 -2.07 0.87
N VAL A 81 23.73 -2.08 -0.07
CA VAL A 81 23.94 -1.56 -1.43
C VAL A 81 22.86 -0.54 -1.79
N GLU A 82 23.25 0.46 -2.59
CA GLU A 82 22.35 1.49 -3.10
C GLU A 82 21.36 0.94 -4.13
N LEU A 83 20.24 1.63 -4.34
CA LEU A 83 19.08 1.18 -5.12
C LEU A 83 19.45 0.57 -6.48
N PHE A 84 20.28 1.22 -7.31
CA PHE A 84 20.55 0.70 -8.66
C PHE A 84 21.35 -0.60 -8.63
N ASN A 85 22.31 -0.74 -7.72
CA ASN A 85 23.04 -2.00 -7.54
C ASN A 85 22.17 -3.08 -6.89
N TRP A 86 21.27 -2.69 -5.98
CA TRP A 86 20.27 -3.55 -5.37
C TRP A 86 19.32 -4.13 -6.45
N LEU A 87 18.81 -3.30 -7.36
CA LEU A 87 17.98 -3.73 -8.48
C LEU A 87 18.73 -4.68 -9.42
N LYS A 88 19.97 -4.35 -9.83
CA LYS A 88 20.79 -5.19 -10.71
C LYS A 88 21.02 -6.58 -10.13
N TYR A 89 21.15 -6.71 -8.82
CA TYR A 89 21.29 -8.01 -8.16
C TYR A 89 19.96 -8.79 -8.13
N LEU A 90 18.85 -8.13 -7.86
CA LEU A 90 17.56 -8.79 -7.65
C LEU A 90 16.80 -9.10 -8.94
N TYR A 91 16.92 -8.30 -9.99
CA TYR A 91 16.23 -8.55 -11.25
C TYR A 91 16.47 -9.95 -11.83
N PRO A 92 17.69 -10.52 -11.85
CA PRO A 92 17.91 -11.89 -12.31
C PRO A 92 17.19 -12.95 -11.45
N ILE A 93 16.94 -12.68 -10.18
CA ILE A 93 16.16 -13.56 -9.29
C ILE A 93 14.69 -13.42 -9.62
N TRP A 94 14.19 -12.20 -9.73
CA TRP A 94 12.79 -11.92 -10.08
C TRP A 94 12.42 -12.33 -11.50
N ALA A 95 13.40 -12.45 -12.41
CA ALA A 95 13.20 -13.03 -13.74
C ALA A 95 12.78 -14.52 -13.71
N ARG A 96 12.75 -15.15 -12.52
CA ARG A 96 12.31 -16.53 -12.29
C ARG A 96 10.91 -16.63 -11.69
N LEU A 97 10.19 -15.52 -11.59
CA LEU A 97 8.81 -15.50 -11.11
C LEU A 97 7.92 -16.38 -12.00
N THR A 98 7.10 -17.19 -11.35
CA THR A 98 6.08 -18.04 -11.97
C THR A 98 4.70 -17.64 -11.45
N PRO A 99 3.57 -18.07 -12.05
CA PRO A 99 2.24 -17.84 -11.50
C PRO A 99 2.11 -18.29 -10.04
N GLU A 100 2.68 -19.46 -9.69
CA GLU A 100 2.69 -19.98 -8.32
C GLU A 100 3.45 -19.03 -7.37
N ALA A 101 4.62 -18.52 -7.81
CA ALA A 101 5.41 -17.57 -7.03
C ALA A 101 4.64 -16.27 -6.78
N VAL A 102 3.96 -15.71 -7.78
CA VAL A 102 3.13 -14.51 -7.64
C VAL A 102 1.98 -14.76 -6.66
N TYR A 103 1.29 -15.89 -6.78
CA TYR A 103 0.17 -16.21 -5.89
C TYR A 103 0.58 -16.31 -4.41
N TYR A 104 1.60 -17.14 -4.10
CA TYR A 104 2.02 -17.34 -2.71
C TYR A 104 2.71 -16.11 -2.11
N SER A 105 3.49 -15.37 -2.90
CA SER A 105 4.05 -14.09 -2.43
C SER A 105 2.97 -13.07 -2.08
N SER A 106 1.90 -13.03 -2.86
CA SER A 106 0.75 -12.16 -2.62
C SER A 106 0.01 -12.56 -1.34
N LEU A 107 -0.20 -13.85 -1.10
CA LEU A 107 -0.80 -14.32 0.17
C LEU A 107 0.05 -13.96 1.39
N VAL A 108 1.39 -14.06 1.30
CA VAL A 108 2.30 -13.66 2.38
C VAL A 108 2.18 -12.16 2.65
N ALA A 109 2.28 -11.32 1.61
CA ALA A 109 2.21 -9.86 1.75
C ALA A 109 0.85 -9.40 2.30
N MET A 110 -0.23 -9.87 1.69
CA MET A 110 -1.59 -9.53 2.09
C MET A 110 -1.93 -10.04 3.49
N GLY A 111 -1.46 -11.25 3.84
CA GLY A 111 -1.65 -11.83 5.17
C GLY A 111 -0.99 -10.98 6.25
N GLU A 112 0.26 -10.55 6.05
CA GLU A 112 0.97 -9.69 6.99
C GLU A 112 0.32 -8.29 7.08
N LEU A 113 -0.12 -7.71 5.95
CA LEU A 113 -0.89 -6.47 5.91
C LEU A 113 -2.18 -6.59 6.74
N LEU A 114 -2.98 -7.64 6.52
CA LEU A 114 -4.23 -7.87 7.27
C LEU A 114 -3.99 -8.05 8.76
N LYS A 115 -2.94 -8.79 9.16
CA LYS A 115 -2.56 -9.01 10.57
C LYS A 115 -2.04 -7.76 11.24
N THR A 116 -1.75 -6.69 10.49
CA THR A 116 -1.35 -5.37 10.99
C THR A 116 -2.38 -4.27 10.74
N GLY A 117 -3.65 -4.64 10.59
CA GLY A 117 -4.79 -3.74 10.51
C GLY A 117 -5.03 -3.08 9.16
N CYS A 118 -4.29 -3.46 8.13
CA CYS A 118 -4.54 -3.01 6.75
C CYS A 118 -5.79 -3.71 6.21
N THR A 119 -6.65 -2.96 5.52
CA THR A 119 -7.87 -3.48 4.88
C THR A 119 -7.89 -3.25 3.38
N THR A 120 -7.06 -2.31 2.91
CA THR A 120 -6.96 -1.95 1.49
C THR A 120 -5.49 -1.83 1.11
N SER A 121 -5.07 -2.52 0.05
CA SER A 121 -3.71 -2.44 -0.46
C SER A 121 -3.66 -2.17 -1.96
N VAL A 122 -2.66 -1.36 -2.35
CA VAL A 122 -2.17 -1.26 -3.72
C VAL A 122 -0.94 -2.15 -3.83
N ASP A 123 -0.79 -2.84 -4.95
CA ASP A 123 0.47 -3.43 -5.38
C ASP A 123 0.90 -2.86 -6.73
N GLN A 124 2.20 -2.67 -6.94
CA GLN A 124 2.77 -2.35 -8.24
C GLN A 124 3.55 -3.56 -8.76
N PHE A 125 2.85 -4.44 -9.48
CA PHE A 125 3.45 -5.60 -10.13
C PHE A 125 4.02 -5.19 -11.49
N TYR A 126 5.34 -5.16 -11.66
CA TYR A 126 6.00 -4.68 -12.89
C TYR A 126 6.99 -5.67 -13.51
N VAL A 127 7.22 -6.84 -12.92
CA VAL A 127 8.14 -7.85 -13.43
C VAL A 127 7.38 -8.93 -14.19
N PHE A 128 7.57 -8.96 -15.51
CA PHE A 128 6.94 -9.95 -16.40
C PHE A 128 8.04 -10.74 -17.14
N PRO A 129 8.51 -11.88 -16.58
CA PRO A 129 9.57 -12.65 -17.21
C PRO A 129 9.15 -13.24 -18.56
N GLN A 130 10.07 -13.18 -19.53
CA GLN A 130 9.85 -13.83 -20.82
C GLN A 130 9.63 -15.34 -20.65
N GLY A 131 8.70 -15.89 -21.44
CA GLY A 131 8.33 -17.32 -21.37
C GLY A 131 7.30 -17.65 -20.28
N GLN A 132 6.92 -16.69 -19.43
CA GLN A 132 5.81 -16.85 -18.50
C GLN A 132 4.48 -16.38 -19.13
N PRO A 133 3.34 -16.87 -18.63
CA PRO A 133 2.03 -16.34 -19.03
C PRO A 133 1.93 -14.83 -18.78
N LYS A 134 1.26 -14.10 -19.67
CA LYS A 134 1.00 -12.66 -19.48
C LYS A 134 0.04 -12.35 -18.31
N GLU A 135 -0.69 -13.37 -17.87
CA GLU A 135 -1.72 -13.30 -16.82
C GLU A 135 -1.13 -13.35 -15.39
N LEU A 136 0.16 -13.07 -15.19
CA LEU A 136 0.80 -13.12 -13.85
C LEU A 136 0.07 -12.25 -12.82
N LEU A 137 -0.36 -11.04 -13.18
CA LEU A 137 -1.09 -10.15 -12.28
C LEU A 137 -2.47 -10.73 -11.86
N ASP A 138 -3.05 -11.62 -12.66
CA ASP A 138 -4.31 -12.27 -12.34
C ASP A 138 -4.21 -13.10 -11.05
N GLU A 139 -3.01 -13.63 -10.74
CA GLU A 139 -2.74 -14.38 -9.52
C GLU A 139 -2.81 -13.52 -8.26
N GLU A 140 -2.45 -12.24 -8.33
CA GLU A 140 -2.64 -11.30 -7.21
C GLU A 140 -4.12 -11.03 -6.95
N PHE A 141 -4.92 -10.85 -8.02
CA PHE A 141 -6.37 -10.71 -7.88
C PHE A 141 -7.03 -11.96 -7.30
N ARG A 142 -6.54 -13.16 -7.67
CA ARG A 142 -7.00 -14.44 -7.10
C ARG A 142 -6.67 -14.52 -5.62
N ALA A 143 -5.43 -14.23 -5.24
CA ALA A 143 -4.99 -14.23 -3.84
C ALA A 143 -5.80 -13.21 -3.00
N ALA A 144 -6.00 -12.00 -3.52
CA ALA A 144 -6.79 -10.96 -2.85
C ALA A 144 -8.25 -11.37 -2.63
N GLN A 145 -8.86 -12.04 -3.60
CA GLN A 145 -10.23 -12.55 -3.46
C GLN A 145 -10.33 -13.64 -2.41
N GLU A 146 -9.36 -14.53 -2.35
CA GLU A 146 -9.33 -15.66 -1.43
C GLU A 146 -9.09 -15.20 0.02
N ILE A 147 -8.07 -14.36 0.23
CA ILE A 147 -7.73 -13.87 1.57
C ILE A 147 -8.72 -12.82 2.09
N GLY A 148 -9.42 -12.12 1.20
CA GLY A 148 -10.49 -11.16 1.53
C GLY A 148 -10.04 -9.72 1.75
N ILE A 149 -8.87 -9.30 1.24
CA ILE A 149 -8.42 -7.89 1.29
C ILE A 149 -9.03 -7.08 0.13
N ARG A 150 -9.28 -5.77 0.36
CA ARG A 150 -9.61 -4.84 -0.74
C ARG A 150 -8.34 -4.53 -1.52
N PHE A 151 -8.35 -4.77 -2.82
CA PHE A 151 -7.15 -4.76 -3.63
C PHE A 151 -7.23 -3.83 -4.85
N HIS A 152 -6.19 -3.02 -5.02
CA HIS A 152 -5.93 -2.22 -6.22
C HIS A 152 -4.70 -2.78 -6.92
N GLY A 153 -4.91 -3.75 -7.81
CA GLY A 153 -3.84 -4.36 -8.61
C GLY A 153 -3.31 -3.37 -9.65
N SER A 154 -2.01 -3.06 -9.57
CA SER A 154 -1.41 -2.15 -10.54
C SER A 154 -0.71 -2.93 -11.62
N ARG A 155 -1.20 -2.78 -12.88
CA ARG A 155 -0.48 -3.28 -14.06
C ARG A 155 0.75 -2.40 -14.28
N GLY A 156 1.84 -2.78 -13.62
CA GLY A 156 3.17 -2.19 -13.80
C GLY A 156 3.82 -2.69 -15.10
N SER A 157 4.96 -2.11 -15.48
CA SER A 157 5.65 -2.49 -16.71
C SER A 157 7.07 -1.96 -16.78
N MET A 158 7.91 -2.63 -17.56
CA MET A 158 9.22 -2.18 -17.98
C MET A 158 9.33 -2.37 -19.50
N SER A 159 9.69 -1.31 -20.24
CA SER A 159 9.84 -1.32 -21.70
C SER A 159 11.22 -0.89 -22.18
N LEU A 160 12.10 -0.52 -21.25
CA LEU A 160 13.46 -0.06 -21.55
C LEU A 160 14.46 -0.98 -20.84
N GLY A 161 15.07 -1.90 -21.60
CA GLY A 161 16.03 -2.87 -21.10
C GLY A 161 17.48 -2.38 -21.17
N GLU A 162 18.43 -3.20 -20.71
CA GLU A 162 19.87 -2.88 -20.71
C GLU A 162 20.38 -2.57 -22.12
N LYS A 163 19.94 -3.30 -23.15
CA LYS A 163 20.32 -3.04 -24.55
C LYS A 163 19.89 -1.66 -25.07
N ASP A 164 18.85 -1.08 -24.49
CA ASP A 164 18.26 0.21 -24.87
C ASP A 164 18.64 1.34 -23.88
N GLY A 165 19.60 1.06 -22.97
CA GLY A 165 20.09 2.02 -21.97
C GLY A 165 19.26 2.11 -20.68
N GLY A 166 18.32 1.20 -20.49
CA GLY A 166 17.60 1.03 -19.23
C GLY A 166 18.37 0.22 -18.20
N LEU A 167 17.78 0.04 -17.01
CA LEU A 167 18.39 -0.70 -15.91
C LEU A 167 17.99 -2.18 -15.86
N PRO A 168 16.72 -2.57 -16.19
CA PRO A 168 16.28 -3.97 -16.09
C PRO A 168 16.87 -4.85 -17.19
N PRO A 169 17.17 -6.14 -16.92
CA PRO A 169 17.62 -7.07 -17.94
C PRO A 169 16.51 -7.27 -18.99
N ASP A 170 16.92 -7.51 -20.25
CA ASP A 170 15.99 -7.66 -21.37
C ASP A 170 14.99 -8.81 -21.17
N SER A 171 15.31 -9.81 -20.33
CA SER A 171 14.45 -10.95 -20.03
C SER A 171 13.15 -10.59 -19.25
N VAL A 172 13.05 -9.38 -18.69
CA VAL A 172 11.85 -8.90 -17.95
C VAL A 172 11.22 -7.67 -18.59
N VAL A 173 11.67 -7.29 -19.79
CA VAL A 173 11.14 -6.18 -20.57
C VAL A 173 10.13 -6.67 -21.57
N GLN A 174 9.03 -5.92 -21.72
CA GLN A 174 7.96 -6.19 -22.69
C GLN A 174 7.92 -5.09 -23.76
N THR A 175 7.33 -5.40 -24.92
CA THR A 175 7.02 -4.40 -25.93
C THR A 175 5.88 -3.48 -25.44
N GLU A 176 5.84 -2.25 -25.94
CA GLU A 176 4.75 -1.30 -25.62
C GLU A 176 3.37 -1.85 -26.00
N GLU A 177 3.28 -2.58 -27.13
CA GLU A 177 2.03 -3.19 -27.60
C GLU A 177 1.53 -4.27 -26.62
N GLU A 178 2.43 -5.17 -26.17
CA GLU A 178 2.12 -6.19 -25.16
C GLU A 178 1.63 -5.55 -23.85
N ILE A 179 2.32 -4.51 -23.37
CA ILE A 179 1.98 -3.80 -22.15
C ILE A 179 0.61 -3.13 -22.25
N LEU A 180 0.34 -2.38 -23.33
CA LEU A 180 -0.91 -1.65 -23.49
C LEU A 180 -2.10 -2.60 -23.71
N SER A 181 -1.91 -3.65 -24.52
CA SER A 181 -2.93 -4.69 -24.74
C SER A 181 -3.29 -5.41 -23.44
N ASP A 182 -2.28 -5.82 -22.64
CA ASP A 182 -2.53 -6.50 -21.37
C ASP A 182 -3.11 -5.52 -20.32
N SER A 183 -2.67 -4.26 -20.31
CA SER A 183 -3.27 -3.23 -19.46
C SER A 183 -4.77 -3.06 -19.71
N GLN A 184 -5.18 -3.02 -20.96
CA GLN A 184 -6.60 -2.99 -21.33
C GLN A 184 -7.33 -4.26 -20.87
N ARG A 185 -6.77 -5.45 -21.13
CA ARG A 185 -7.33 -6.74 -20.68
C ARG A 185 -7.58 -6.76 -19.16
N VAL A 186 -6.58 -6.36 -18.38
CA VAL A 186 -6.66 -6.36 -16.90
C VAL A 186 -7.73 -5.39 -16.42
N ILE A 187 -7.83 -4.18 -17.02
CA ILE A 187 -8.88 -3.22 -16.68
C ILE A 187 -10.27 -3.83 -16.96
N GLU A 188 -10.48 -4.36 -18.16
CA GLU A 188 -11.76 -4.93 -18.56
C GLU A 188 -12.17 -6.16 -17.74
N LYS A 189 -11.18 -6.94 -17.26
CA LYS A 189 -11.43 -8.15 -16.48
C LYS A 189 -11.71 -7.87 -14.99
N PHE A 190 -10.96 -6.96 -14.37
CA PHE A 190 -10.93 -6.83 -12.91
C PHE A 190 -11.41 -5.48 -12.37
N HIS A 191 -11.37 -4.39 -13.19
CA HIS A 191 -11.71 -3.09 -12.65
C HIS A 191 -13.21 -2.95 -12.36
N ASN A 192 -13.53 -2.66 -11.08
CA ASN A 192 -14.88 -2.36 -10.65
C ASN A 192 -14.94 -0.95 -10.06
N SER A 193 -15.57 -0.03 -10.77
CA SER A 193 -15.70 1.38 -10.35
C SER A 193 -16.84 1.64 -9.35
N ARG A 194 -17.66 0.62 -9.02
CA ARG A 194 -18.80 0.79 -8.10
C ARG A 194 -18.31 1.15 -6.68
N PRO A 195 -19.11 1.87 -5.90
CA PRO A 195 -18.85 2.03 -4.46
C PRO A 195 -18.63 0.67 -3.77
N PHE A 196 -17.78 0.65 -2.76
CA PHE A 196 -17.44 -0.55 -1.96
C PHE A 196 -16.77 -1.68 -2.75
N ALA A 197 -16.38 -1.46 -4.01
CA ALA A 197 -15.73 -2.50 -4.80
C ALA A 197 -14.46 -3.03 -4.11
N MET A 198 -14.31 -4.36 -4.12
CA MET A 198 -13.14 -5.04 -3.54
C MET A 198 -11.94 -5.09 -4.48
N GLN A 199 -12.15 -4.90 -5.78
CA GLN A 199 -11.09 -4.97 -6.78
C GLN A 199 -11.13 -3.76 -7.70
N ARG A 200 -9.99 -3.11 -7.86
CA ARG A 200 -9.77 -2.03 -8.83
C ARG A 200 -8.43 -2.22 -9.52
N VAL A 201 -8.26 -1.61 -10.68
CA VAL A 201 -7.02 -1.65 -11.46
C VAL A 201 -6.41 -0.26 -11.50
N VAL A 202 -5.08 -0.22 -11.47
CA VAL A 202 -4.26 0.98 -11.63
C VAL A 202 -3.27 0.71 -12.76
N LEU A 203 -2.91 1.70 -13.57
CA LEU A 203 -1.80 1.57 -14.52
C LEU A 203 -0.54 2.18 -13.91
N ALA A 204 0.54 1.39 -13.86
CA ALA A 204 1.72 1.76 -13.10
C ALA A 204 3.04 1.38 -13.80
N PRO A 205 3.41 2.01 -14.92
CA PRO A 205 4.77 1.91 -15.45
C PRO A 205 5.80 2.11 -14.32
N CYS A 206 6.89 1.31 -14.32
CA CYS A 206 7.72 1.16 -13.12
C CYS A 206 8.36 2.48 -12.68
N SER A 207 9.09 3.16 -13.58
CA SER A 207 9.80 4.41 -13.25
C SER A 207 10.23 5.16 -14.52
N PRO A 208 10.62 6.44 -14.46
CA PRO A 208 11.12 7.19 -15.61
C PRO A 208 12.35 6.56 -16.31
N PHE A 209 13.15 5.78 -15.59
CA PHE A 209 14.36 5.14 -16.11
C PHE A 209 14.18 3.69 -16.58
N SER A 210 12.98 3.14 -16.50
CA SER A 210 12.69 1.76 -16.90
C SER A 210 11.63 1.63 -17.99
N VAL A 211 11.09 2.77 -18.46
CA VAL A 211 10.07 2.79 -19.51
C VAL A 211 10.34 3.91 -20.54
N THR A 212 9.86 3.70 -21.75
CA THR A 212 9.96 4.71 -22.83
C THR A 212 9.03 5.90 -22.59
N GLU A 213 9.36 7.07 -23.14
CA GLU A 213 8.48 8.25 -23.11
C GLU A 213 7.11 7.95 -23.75
N ASN A 214 7.10 7.19 -24.85
CA ASN A 214 5.86 6.85 -25.55
C ASN A 214 4.96 5.97 -24.68
N LEU A 215 5.52 4.97 -23.98
CA LEU A 215 4.72 4.13 -23.06
C LEU A 215 4.09 4.98 -21.93
N LEU A 216 4.82 5.93 -21.34
CA LEU A 216 4.24 6.82 -20.33
C LEU A 216 3.05 7.61 -20.89
N ARG A 217 3.19 8.18 -22.10
CA ARG A 217 2.12 8.95 -22.77
C ARG A 217 0.90 8.11 -23.10
N GLU A 218 1.10 6.92 -23.64
CA GLU A 218 -0.01 6.05 -24.01
C GLU A 218 -0.67 5.41 -22.78
N SER A 219 0.10 5.04 -21.73
CA SER A 219 -0.46 4.52 -20.48
C SER A 219 -1.36 5.53 -19.78
N ILE A 220 -0.95 6.81 -19.67
CA ILE A 220 -1.80 7.82 -19.00
C ILE A 220 -3.06 8.14 -19.83
N LYS A 221 -2.97 8.11 -21.17
CA LYS A 221 -4.15 8.24 -22.04
C LYS A 221 -5.12 7.08 -21.83
N LEU A 222 -4.60 5.84 -21.85
CA LEU A 222 -5.38 4.64 -21.62
C LEU A 222 -6.08 4.68 -20.25
N ALA A 223 -5.33 5.00 -19.19
CA ALA A 223 -5.88 5.13 -17.84
C ALA A 223 -7.03 6.14 -17.78
N ARG A 224 -6.86 7.31 -18.37
CA ARG A 224 -7.90 8.35 -18.40
C ARG A 224 -9.12 7.99 -19.22
N ASN A 225 -8.94 7.28 -20.33
CA ASN A 225 -10.06 6.77 -21.14
C ASN A 225 -10.92 5.78 -20.35
N TYR A 226 -10.31 4.90 -19.57
CA TYR A 226 -11.00 3.94 -18.70
C TYR A 226 -11.36 4.48 -17.32
N LYS A 227 -10.94 5.72 -17.01
CA LYS A 227 -11.12 6.37 -15.69
C LYS A 227 -10.51 5.56 -14.53
N VAL A 228 -9.43 4.84 -14.81
CA VAL A 228 -8.59 4.21 -13.78
C VAL A 228 -7.48 5.16 -13.34
N ARG A 229 -6.90 4.94 -12.17
CA ARG A 229 -5.84 5.77 -11.63
C ARG A 229 -4.47 5.33 -12.16
N SER A 230 -3.46 6.20 -11.97
CA SER A 230 -2.10 5.96 -12.43
C SER A 230 -1.09 6.19 -11.32
N HIS A 231 -0.05 5.35 -11.30
CA HIS A 231 0.97 5.33 -10.27
C HIS A 231 2.35 5.03 -10.87
N THR A 232 3.42 5.56 -10.26
CA THR A 232 4.81 5.21 -10.61
C THR A 232 5.76 5.65 -9.50
N HIS A 233 6.97 5.10 -9.47
CA HIS A 233 8.05 5.62 -8.62
C HIS A 233 8.51 6.98 -9.16
N LEU A 234 8.81 7.91 -8.26
CA LEU A 234 9.36 9.21 -8.66
C LEU A 234 10.18 9.88 -7.56
N ALA A 235 11.31 10.43 -7.96
CA ALA A 235 12.19 11.23 -7.11
C ALA A 235 12.62 10.47 -5.84
N GLU A 236 12.88 9.18 -5.97
CA GLU A 236 13.29 8.32 -4.86
C GLU A 236 14.76 8.55 -4.49
N THR A 237 15.66 8.56 -5.49
CA THR A 237 17.10 8.67 -5.28
C THR A 237 17.73 9.76 -6.14
N LYS A 238 18.95 10.17 -5.76
CA LYS A 238 19.74 11.10 -6.57
C LYS A 238 20.18 10.52 -7.91
N ASP A 239 20.30 9.20 -8.02
CA ASP A 239 20.63 8.54 -9.28
C ASP A 239 19.52 8.71 -10.31
N GLU A 240 18.25 8.65 -9.89
CA GLU A 240 17.12 8.96 -10.77
C GLU A 240 17.16 10.43 -11.23
N GLU A 241 17.43 11.36 -10.31
CA GLU A 241 17.57 12.78 -10.67
C GLU A 241 18.67 12.99 -11.70
N LYS A 242 19.85 12.36 -11.50
CA LYS A 242 20.97 12.41 -12.43
C LYS A 242 20.60 11.81 -13.78
N TYR A 243 19.97 10.64 -13.80
CA TYR A 243 19.48 10.01 -15.03
C TYR A 243 18.54 10.94 -15.82
N CYS A 244 17.53 11.50 -15.15
CA CYS A 244 16.58 12.39 -15.81
C CYS A 244 17.25 13.68 -16.35
N GLN A 245 18.25 14.21 -15.65
CA GLN A 245 19.02 15.36 -16.13
C GLN A 245 19.87 15.01 -17.35
N GLU A 246 20.54 13.86 -17.35
CA GLU A 246 21.41 13.42 -18.45
C GLU A 246 20.62 13.07 -19.71
N ILE A 247 19.50 12.34 -19.56
CA ILE A 247 18.74 11.80 -20.70
C ILE A 247 17.66 12.79 -21.19
N PHE A 248 16.96 13.47 -20.27
CA PHE A 248 15.83 14.33 -20.62
C PHE A 248 16.13 15.83 -20.47
N SER A 249 17.29 16.21 -19.91
CA SER A 249 17.64 17.58 -19.52
C SER A 249 16.60 18.22 -18.60
N MET A 250 15.97 17.44 -17.74
CA MET A 250 14.88 17.85 -16.85
C MET A 250 14.99 17.16 -15.49
N ARG A 251 14.40 17.76 -14.45
CA ARG A 251 14.16 17.08 -13.18
C ARG A 251 13.04 16.04 -13.34
N PRO A 252 13.00 14.99 -12.49
CA PRO A 252 12.00 13.93 -12.62
C PRO A 252 10.55 14.43 -12.71
N LEU A 253 10.12 15.35 -11.85
CA LEU A 253 8.75 15.87 -11.88
C LEU A 253 8.44 16.74 -13.11
N ASP A 254 9.40 17.53 -13.57
CA ASP A 254 9.24 18.33 -14.79
C ASP A 254 9.08 17.41 -16.03
N TYR A 255 9.81 16.29 -16.07
CA TYR A 255 9.63 15.25 -17.09
C TYR A 255 8.23 14.61 -17.01
N MET A 256 7.77 14.21 -15.81
CA MET A 256 6.43 13.66 -15.65
C MET A 256 5.32 14.64 -16.02
N LYS A 257 5.51 15.93 -15.74
CA LYS A 257 4.63 17.01 -16.24
C LYS A 257 4.58 17.04 -17.77
N LYS A 258 5.74 16.98 -18.43
CA LYS A 258 5.87 16.98 -19.90
C LYS A 258 5.12 15.81 -20.55
N VAL A 259 5.15 14.62 -19.95
CA VAL A 259 4.48 13.42 -20.47
C VAL A 259 3.02 13.28 -20.01
N GLY A 260 2.50 14.25 -19.24
CA GLY A 260 1.08 14.33 -18.87
C GLY A 260 0.70 13.63 -17.56
N TRP A 261 1.69 13.26 -16.73
CA TRP A 261 1.49 12.49 -15.49
C TRP A 261 1.30 13.40 -14.26
N LEU A 262 0.46 14.43 -14.36
CA LEU A 262 0.01 15.22 -13.21
C LEU A 262 -1.52 15.29 -13.20
N GLY A 263 -2.10 15.28 -12.02
CA GLY A 263 -3.54 15.37 -11.82
C GLY A 263 -4.03 14.58 -10.61
N LYS A 264 -5.28 14.77 -10.26
CA LYS A 264 -5.94 14.07 -9.14
C LYS A 264 -6.02 12.54 -9.35
N ASP A 265 -5.83 12.08 -10.56
CA ASP A 265 -5.86 10.69 -10.99
C ASP A 265 -4.47 10.02 -10.89
N VAL A 266 -3.44 10.75 -10.46
CA VAL A 266 -2.05 10.29 -10.39
C VAL A 266 -1.50 10.41 -8.98
N TRP A 267 -0.66 9.45 -8.57
CA TRP A 267 0.20 9.60 -7.40
C TRP A 267 1.57 8.96 -7.65
N PHE A 268 2.57 9.41 -6.91
CA PHE A 268 3.94 8.93 -7.00
C PHE A 268 4.37 8.24 -5.70
N ALA A 269 5.14 7.13 -5.80
CA ALA A 269 5.82 6.57 -4.66
C ALA A 269 7.06 7.39 -4.32
N HIS A 270 7.40 7.45 -3.03
CA HIS A 270 8.58 8.06 -2.40
C HIS A 270 8.58 9.59 -2.37
N GLY A 271 8.83 10.26 -3.49
CA GLY A 271 8.92 11.74 -3.55
C GLY A 271 9.99 12.36 -2.64
N VAL A 272 11.11 11.64 -2.40
CA VAL A 272 12.16 12.02 -1.44
C VAL A 272 12.88 13.29 -1.87
N HIS A 273 13.25 13.39 -3.15
CA HIS A 273 14.06 14.48 -3.69
C HIS A 273 13.23 15.56 -4.39
N LEU A 274 11.97 15.73 -4.02
CA LEU A 274 11.13 16.83 -4.50
C LEU A 274 11.51 18.15 -3.82
N THR A 275 11.68 19.20 -4.63
CA THR A 275 11.86 20.58 -4.15
C THR A 275 10.55 21.18 -3.68
N GLU A 276 10.59 22.28 -2.90
CA GLU A 276 9.37 22.99 -2.48
C GLU A 276 8.53 23.47 -3.67
N ARG A 277 9.15 23.93 -4.76
CA ARG A 277 8.47 24.29 -6.01
C ARG A 277 7.71 23.11 -6.62
N GLU A 278 8.31 21.92 -6.60
CA GLU A 278 7.70 20.70 -7.11
C GLU A 278 6.57 20.22 -6.21
N ILE A 279 6.71 20.35 -4.88
CA ILE A 279 5.64 20.06 -3.92
C ILE A 279 4.45 21.03 -4.11
N ASP A 280 4.71 22.32 -4.36
CA ASP A 280 3.66 23.30 -4.68
C ASP A 280 2.91 22.90 -5.97
N LEU A 281 3.63 22.42 -7.00
CA LEU A 281 3.02 21.92 -8.23
C LEU A 281 2.14 20.67 -7.99
N LEU A 282 2.56 19.73 -7.10
CA LEU A 282 1.72 18.60 -6.71
C LEU A 282 0.43 19.07 -6.02
N ALA A 283 0.53 20.06 -5.13
CA ALA A 283 -0.63 20.64 -4.46
C ALA A 283 -1.62 21.29 -5.45
N ASP A 284 -1.10 22.09 -6.39
CA ASP A 284 -1.89 22.80 -7.41
C ASP A 284 -2.63 21.83 -8.35
N THR A 285 -2.01 20.69 -8.66
CA THR A 285 -2.60 19.68 -9.56
C THR A 285 -3.42 18.62 -8.83
N GLY A 286 -3.30 18.54 -7.50
CA GLY A 286 -3.90 17.50 -6.69
C GLY A 286 -3.26 16.11 -6.87
N THR A 287 -2.02 16.07 -7.38
CA THR A 287 -1.25 14.83 -7.53
C THR A 287 -0.79 14.31 -6.16
N GLY A 288 -0.97 13.02 -5.90
CA GLY A 288 -0.68 12.40 -4.59
C GLY A 288 0.74 11.89 -4.44
N VAL A 289 1.11 11.55 -3.20
CA VAL A 289 2.38 10.89 -2.84
C VAL A 289 2.13 9.72 -1.90
N ALA A 290 2.68 8.54 -2.22
CA ALA A 290 2.76 7.40 -1.31
C ALA A 290 4.10 7.46 -0.55
N HIS A 291 4.03 7.73 0.75
CA HIS A 291 5.21 7.83 1.61
C HIS A 291 5.63 6.45 2.12
N CYS A 292 6.88 6.05 1.85
CA CYS A 292 7.47 4.75 2.19
C CYS A 292 8.61 4.92 3.22
N PRO A 293 8.33 5.23 4.50
CA PRO A 293 9.36 5.67 5.44
C PRO A 293 10.42 4.61 5.75
N VAL A 294 10.05 3.34 5.94
CA VAL A 294 11.01 2.27 6.26
C VAL A 294 11.91 1.97 5.07
N SER A 295 11.33 1.80 3.87
CA SER A 295 12.10 1.55 2.65
C SER A 295 13.10 2.68 2.36
N ASN A 296 12.66 3.94 2.46
CA ASN A 296 13.53 5.10 2.26
C ASN A 296 14.68 5.15 3.26
N GLN A 297 14.46 4.73 4.52
CA GLN A 297 15.50 4.64 5.55
C GLN A 297 16.45 3.47 5.27
N LYS A 298 15.92 2.29 4.93
CA LYS A 298 16.73 1.10 4.67
C LYS A 298 17.65 1.27 3.45
N LEU A 299 17.14 1.81 2.35
CA LEU A 299 17.92 2.08 1.14
C LEU A 299 18.74 3.37 1.21
N ALA A 300 18.66 4.09 2.34
CA ALA A 300 19.29 5.40 2.52
C ALA A 300 18.93 6.41 1.43
N SER A 301 17.74 6.29 0.84
CA SER A 301 17.24 7.20 -0.20
C SER A 301 17.08 8.62 0.34
N GLY A 302 16.77 8.77 1.64
CA GLY A 302 16.56 10.04 2.32
C GLY A 302 15.18 10.15 2.95
N ALA A 303 14.73 11.38 3.26
CA ALA A 303 13.41 11.63 3.84
C ALA A 303 12.64 12.66 3.01
N ALA A 304 11.49 12.26 2.49
CA ALA A 304 10.57 13.15 1.81
C ALA A 304 10.09 14.28 2.73
N ASN A 305 9.89 15.49 2.20
CA ASN A 305 9.40 16.61 3.01
C ASN A 305 7.87 16.54 3.24
N ILE A 306 7.43 15.45 3.89
CA ILE A 306 6.01 15.20 4.20
C ILE A 306 5.39 16.33 5.03
N PRO A 307 6.06 16.92 6.05
CA PRO A 307 5.48 18.04 6.78
C PRO A 307 5.10 19.22 5.88
N TYR A 308 5.91 19.54 4.88
CA TYR A 308 5.61 20.59 3.91
C TYR A 308 4.50 20.17 2.93
N MET A 309 4.51 18.92 2.45
CA MET A 309 3.43 18.38 1.62
C MET A 309 2.07 18.48 2.32
N LEU A 310 1.98 18.05 3.58
CA LEU A 310 0.75 18.14 4.38
C LEU A 310 0.32 19.59 4.60
N LYS A 311 1.28 20.51 4.86
CA LYS A 311 1.00 21.97 4.97
C LYS A 311 0.41 22.54 3.68
N LYS A 312 0.85 22.06 2.53
CA LYS A 312 0.38 22.47 1.19
C LYS A 312 -0.86 21.71 0.74
N ARG A 313 -1.35 20.74 1.53
CA ARG A 313 -2.51 19.89 1.23
C ARG A 313 -2.30 18.96 0.02
N VAL A 314 -1.08 18.54 -0.22
CA VAL A 314 -0.81 17.42 -1.14
C VAL A 314 -1.47 16.17 -0.54
N PRO A 315 -2.21 15.37 -1.31
CA PRO A 315 -2.70 14.08 -0.83
C PRO A 315 -1.51 13.16 -0.52
N VAL A 316 -1.34 12.76 0.74
CA VAL A 316 -0.24 11.87 1.16
C VAL A 316 -0.83 10.62 1.81
N GLY A 317 -0.55 9.45 1.22
CA GLY A 317 -0.83 8.14 1.81
C GLY A 317 0.43 7.53 2.43
N LEU A 318 0.26 6.55 3.32
CA LEU A 318 1.35 5.76 3.86
C LEU A 318 1.48 4.45 3.08
N ALA A 319 2.70 3.92 2.97
CA ALA A 319 2.98 2.70 2.23
C ALA A 319 4.17 1.94 2.80
N VAL A 320 4.12 0.60 2.71
CA VAL A 320 5.20 -0.27 3.16
C VAL A 320 6.30 -0.46 2.11
N ASP A 321 5.97 -0.29 0.81
CA ASP A 321 6.84 -0.65 -0.31
C ASP A 321 7.11 -2.17 -0.40
N GLY A 322 8.04 -2.61 -1.27
CA GLY A 322 8.38 -4.02 -1.43
C GLY A 322 9.12 -4.62 -0.23
N SER A 323 8.81 -5.87 0.09
CA SER A 323 9.42 -6.55 1.24
C SER A 323 10.90 -6.92 1.05
N ALA A 324 11.52 -6.64 -0.10
CA ALA A 324 12.98 -6.73 -0.24
C ALA A 324 13.68 -5.43 0.20
N SER A 325 12.96 -4.29 0.17
CA SER A 325 13.43 -2.98 0.63
C SER A 325 12.92 -2.58 2.02
N ASN A 326 11.91 -3.29 2.56
CA ASN A 326 11.35 -3.07 3.89
C ASN A 326 11.58 -4.25 4.84
N ASP A 327 11.67 -5.48 4.29
CA ASP A 327 11.69 -6.78 4.97
C ASP A 327 10.37 -7.14 5.70
N SER A 328 9.36 -6.27 5.68
CA SER A 328 8.03 -6.56 6.23
C SER A 328 6.92 -5.92 5.41
N SER A 329 5.69 -6.39 5.62
CA SER A 329 4.47 -5.74 5.13
C SER A 329 3.64 -5.22 6.32
N ASN A 330 4.32 -4.60 7.31
CA ASN A 330 3.73 -4.19 8.58
C ASN A 330 3.35 -2.71 8.57
N MET A 331 2.05 -2.41 8.34
CA MET A 331 1.54 -1.04 8.32
C MET A 331 1.64 -0.31 9.66
N ILE A 332 1.58 -1.02 10.79
CA ILE A 332 1.73 -0.38 12.11
C ILE A 332 3.18 0.08 12.33
N ALA A 333 4.17 -0.70 11.86
CA ALA A 333 5.58 -0.29 11.93
C ALA A 333 5.85 0.98 11.09
N GLU A 334 5.19 1.12 9.92
CA GLU A 334 5.29 2.33 9.10
C GLU A 334 4.79 3.58 9.83
N LEU A 335 3.74 3.45 10.65
CA LEU A 335 3.24 4.58 11.45
C LEU A 335 4.35 5.14 12.35
N LYS A 336 5.06 4.27 13.07
CA LYS A 336 6.16 4.67 13.96
C LYS A 336 7.34 5.25 13.19
N ALA A 337 7.74 4.60 12.10
CA ALA A 337 8.83 5.06 11.26
C ALA A 337 8.57 6.47 10.70
N ALA A 338 7.36 6.71 10.16
CA ALA A 338 6.95 8.03 9.69
C ALA A 338 6.98 9.09 10.78
N LEU A 339 6.49 8.77 12.01
CA LEU A 339 6.52 9.69 13.12
C LEU A 339 7.96 10.10 13.49
N LEU A 340 8.85 9.11 13.64
CA LEU A 340 10.18 9.33 14.19
C LEU A 340 11.10 10.02 13.19
N ILE A 341 11.09 9.62 11.91
CA ILE A 341 11.98 10.22 10.92
C ILE A 341 11.68 11.71 10.71
N HIS A 342 10.39 12.09 10.65
CA HIS A 342 10.04 13.50 10.47
C HIS A 342 10.34 14.35 11.69
N ARG A 343 10.14 13.82 12.91
CA ARG A 343 10.54 14.50 14.14
C ARG A 343 12.05 14.69 14.24
N LEU A 344 12.83 13.69 13.83
CA LEU A 344 14.29 13.77 13.83
C LEU A 344 14.79 14.89 12.89
N ILE A 345 14.22 15.00 11.69
CA ILE A 345 14.71 15.91 10.65
C ILE A 345 14.12 17.32 10.78
N TYR A 346 12.81 17.42 11.06
CA TYR A 346 12.07 18.67 11.02
C TYR A 346 11.64 19.19 12.41
N GLY A 347 12.06 18.52 13.49
CA GLY A 347 11.73 18.89 14.87
C GLY A 347 10.46 18.25 15.41
N ILE A 348 10.30 18.28 16.75
CA ILE A 348 9.26 17.53 17.49
C ILE A 348 7.82 17.88 17.06
N SER A 349 7.56 19.12 16.67
CA SER A 349 6.24 19.60 16.29
C SER A 349 5.86 19.33 14.82
N SER A 350 6.78 18.82 14.00
CA SER A 350 6.55 18.60 12.57
C SER A 350 5.52 17.51 12.31
N MET A 351 5.52 16.46 13.14
CA MET A 351 4.65 15.29 12.97
C MET A 351 4.02 14.86 14.30
N SER A 352 2.72 14.54 14.26
CA SER A 352 1.98 13.94 15.39
C SER A 352 1.51 12.54 15.04
N ALA A 353 1.21 11.73 16.05
CA ALA A 353 0.63 10.39 15.86
C ALA A 353 -0.66 10.45 15.06
N GLU A 354 -1.52 11.45 15.31
CA GLU A 354 -2.77 11.66 14.59
C GLU A 354 -2.54 11.96 13.08
N LYS A 355 -1.56 12.81 12.73
CA LYS A 355 -1.21 13.08 11.32
C LYS A 355 -0.73 11.83 10.61
N VAL A 356 0.05 10.99 11.30
CA VAL A 356 0.54 9.73 10.73
C VAL A 356 -0.61 8.76 10.49
N LEU A 357 -1.50 8.58 11.48
CA LEU A 357 -2.68 7.73 11.30
C LEU A 357 -3.59 8.27 10.17
N MET A 358 -3.71 9.59 10.05
CA MET A 358 -4.45 10.23 8.97
C MET A 358 -3.87 9.88 7.58
N MET A 359 -2.54 9.84 7.41
CA MET A 359 -1.93 9.40 6.15
C MET A 359 -2.26 7.95 5.83
N ALA A 360 -2.25 7.06 6.84
CA ALA A 360 -2.55 5.64 6.68
C ALA A 360 -4.06 5.33 6.52
N THR A 361 -4.93 6.31 6.62
CA THR A 361 -6.39 6.18 6.53
C THR A 361 -6.95 7.15 5.49
N ASN A 362 -7.28 8.37 5.88
CA ASN A 362 -7.86 9.39 4.99
C ASN A 362 -6.95 9.74 3.80
N GLY A 363 -5.63 9.84 4.03
CA GLY A 363 -4.66 10.12 2.96
C GLY A 363 -4.66 9.03 1.89
N GLY A 364 -4.65 7.76 2.30
CA GLY A 364 -4.79 6.63 1.38
C GLY A 364 -6.13 6.66 0.63
N ARG A 365 -7.24 6.90 1.34
CA ARG A 365 -8.58 7.10 0.76
C ARG A 365 -8.57 8.16 -0.35
N ASP A 366 -7.97 9.31 -0.08
CA ASP A 366 -7.94 10.45 -1.01
C ASP A 366 -7.10 10.12 -2.26
N ILE A 367 -5.93 9.47 -2.07
CA ILE A 367 -5.10 8.96 -3.15
C ILE A 367 -5.86 7.96 -4.02
N LEU A 368 -6.59 7.02 -3.41
CA LEU A 368 -7.32 5.98 -4.14
C LEU A 368 -8.68 6.45 -4.67
N ASN A 369 -9.10 7.66 -4.29
CA ASN A 369 -10.43 8.21 -4.62
C ASN A 369 -11.56 7.24 -4.26
N GLN A 370 -11.53 6.74 -3.01
CA GLN A 370 -12.56 5.86 -2.44
C GLN A 370 -13.13 6.48 -1.18
N SER A 371 -14.13 7.35 -1.31
CA SER A 371 -14.74 8.10 -0.20
C SER A 371 -15.38 7.22 0.87
N GLU A 372 -15.70 6.00 0.54
CA GLU A 372 -16.39 5.03 1.38
C GLU A 372 -15.53 4.33 2.41
N ILE A 373 -14.19 4.48 2.37
CA ILE A 373 -13.23 3.86 3.30
C ILE A 373 -12.43 4.91 4.09
N GLY A 374 -11.56 4.50 5.00
CA GLY A 374 -10.58 5.35 5.70
C GLY A 374 -11.11 6.10 6.92
N SER A 375 -12.37 5.91 7.31
CA SER A 375 -12.95 6.43 8.56
C SER A 375 -14.13 5.57 9.00
N ILE A 376 -14.47 5.61 10.29
CA ILE A 376 -15.62 4.90 10.86
C ILE A 376 -16.79 5.87 10.96
N GLU A 377 -17.72 5.76 10.03
CA GLU A 377 -18.93 6.59 9.94
C GLU A 377 -20.09 5.73 9.43
N GLU A 378 -21.31 6.01 9.91
CA GLU A 378 -22.51 5.31 9.41
C GLU A 378 -22.65 5.48 7.89
N GLY A 379 -22.93 4.38 7.20
CA GLY A 379 -23.02 4.32 5.73
C GLY A 379 -21.70 4.09 4.98
N LYS A 380 -20.56 4.11 5.66
CA LYS A 380 -19.26 3.73 5.06
C LYS A 380 -19.01 2.23 5.12
N ALA A 381 -18.00 1.78 4.41
CA ALA A 381 -17.54 0.41 4.44
C ALA A 381 -17.14 0.00 5.85
N ALA A 382 -17.54 -1.19 6.26
CA ALA A 382 -17.09 -1.78 7.51
C ALA A 382 -15.68 -2.37 7.34
N ASP A 383 -14.71 -1.46 7.19
CA ASP A 383 -13.27 -1.71 7.14
C ASP A 383 -12.68 -1.22 8.47
N VAL A 384 -12.52 -2.13 9.43
CA VAL A 384 -12.11 -1.79 10.81
C VAL A 384 -11.23 -2.88 11.41
N PHE A 385 -10.35 -2.50 12.34
CA PHE A 385 -9.63 -3.47 13.15
C PHE A 385 -9.70 -3.15 14.63
N LEU A 386 -9.59 -4.22 15.44
CA LEU A 386 -9.58 -4.16 16.89
C LEU A 386 -8.24 -4.65 17.43
N ILE A 387 -7.74 -3.94 18.46
CA ILE A 387 -6.55 -4.34 19.18
C ILE A 387 -6.82 -4.26 20.69
N SER A 388 -6.45 -5.32 21.41
CA SER A 388 -6.71 -5.43 22.86
C SER A 388 -5.86 -4.44 23.64
N SER A 389 -6.51 -3.67 24.51
CA SER A 389 -5.86 -2.77 25.46
C SER A 389 -5.14 -3.50 26.60
N LYS A 390 -5.36 -4.83 26.74
CA LYS A 390 -4.74 -5.67 27.78
C LYS A 390 -3.36 -6.18 27.38
N ARG A 391 -2.85 -5.83 26.22
CA ARG A 391 -1.51 -6.24 25.79
C ARG A 391 -0.43 -5.52 26.61
N LEU A 392 0.64 -6.24 26.93
CA LEU A 392 1.76 -5.69 27.72
C LEU A 392 2.34 -4.42 27.10
N GLY A 393 2.44 -4.35 25.77
CA GLY A 393 2.95 -3.18 25.04
C GLY A 393 2.11 -1.90 25.23
N PHE A 394 0.85 -2.01 25.66
CA PHE A 394 -0.03 -0.87 25.92
C PHE A 394 -0.16 -0.52 27.41
N ALA A 395 0.45 -1.33 28.32
CA ALA A 395 0.38 -1.06 29.74
C ALA A 395 0.97 0.33 30.06
N GLY A 396 0.18 1.17 30.75
CA GLY A 396 0.54 2.57 31.04
C GLY A 396 0.29 3.57 29.90
N GLY A 397 -0.06 3.12 28.69
CA GLY A 397 -0.27 3.96 27.49
C GLY A 397 -1.73 4.18 27.08
N LEU A 398 -2.70 3.88 27.94
CA LEU A 398 -4.12 3.84 27.55
C LEU A 398 -4.83 5.21 27.52
N SER A 399 -4.14 6.28 27.86
CA SER A 399 -4.72 7.64 27.89
C SER A 399 -4.97 8.21 26.48
N ASP A 400 -4.16 7.80 25.50
CA ASP A 400 -4.30 8.20 24.09
C ASP A 400 -4.07 6.98 23.18
N PRO A 401 -5.16 6.32 22.72
CA PRO A 401 -5.06 5.13 21.87
C PRO A 401 -4.39 5.41 20.51
N VAL A 402 -4.45 6.62 19.96
CA VAL A 402 -3.73 6.93 18.71
C VAL A 402 -2.22 6.93 18.94
N SER A 403 -1.76 7.62 19.97
CA SER A 403 -0.34 7.59 20.32
C SER A 403 0.12 6.18 20.71
N ALA A 404 -0.71 5.42 21.44
CA ALA A 404 -0.40 4.03 21.80
C ALA A 404 -0.24 3.14 20.56
N LEU A 405 -1.15 3.22 19.59
CA LEU A 405 -1.02 2.48 18.33
C LEU A 405 0.26 2.84 17.58
N VAL A 406 0.51 4.14 17.39
CA VAL A 406 1.63 4.63 16.57
C VAL A 406 3.00 4.39 17.23
N THR A 407 3.09 4.46 18.56
CA THR A 407 4.41 4.39 19.25
C THR A 407 4.69 3.04 19.89
N SER A 408 3.66 2.32 20.32
CA SER A 408 3.77 1.05 21.05
C SER A 408 3.18 -0.15 20.33
N GLY A 409 2.48 0.07 19.19
CA GLY A 409 1.77 -0.95 18.45
C GLY A 409 2.61 -1.74 17.45
N ASP A 410 3.83 -1.31 17.16
CA ASP A 410 4.67 -1.85 16.07
C ASP A 410 5.01 -3.34 16.17
N SER A 411 5.03 -3.89 17.36
CA SER A 411 5.23 -5.33 17.61
C SER A 411 3.93 -6.12 17.77
N GLN A 412 2.77 -5.48 17.54
CA GLN A 412 1.48 -6.12 17.81
C GLN A 412 0.81 -6.58 16.51
N ILE A 413 0.27 -7.79 16.55
CA ILE A 413 -0.70 -8.28 15.58
C ILE A 413 -2.09 -7.86 16.08
N VAL A 414 -2.97 -7.41 15.20
CA VAL A 414 -4.34 -7.04 15.56
C VAL A 414 -5.13 -8.29 15.98
N ASP A 415 -6.05 -8.15 16.92
CA ASP A 415 -6.86 -9.29 17.37
C ASP A 415 -7.92 -9.65 16.34
N ILE A 416 -8.58 -8.63 15.79
CA ILE A 416 -9.66 -8.78 14.81
C ILE A 416 -9.43 -7.77 13.69
N ASN A 417 -9.61 -8.21 12.43
CA ASN A 417 -9.68 -7.35 11.27
C ASN A 417 -10.91 -7.69 10.42
N ILE A 418 -11.68 -6.67 10.08
CA ILE A 418 -12.92 -6.78 9.28
C ILE A 418 -12.74 -5.95 8.02
N VAL A 419 -12.91 -6.57 6.87
CA VAL A 419 -12.83 -5.95 5.55
C VAL A 419 -14.18 -6.08 4.86
N ASN A 420 -14.75 -4.95 4.48
CA ASN A 420 -16.04 -4.91 3.79
C ASN A 420 -17.12 -5.75 4.51
N GLY A 421 -17.13 -5.66 5.85
CA GLY A 421 -18.07 -6.35 6.73
C GLY A 421 -17.80 -7.84 6.99
N LYS A 422 -16.68 -8.38 6.48
CA LYS A 422 -16.28 -9.78 6.71
C LYS A 422 -15.06 -9.85 7.60
N MET A 423 -15.10 -10.71 8.60
CA MET A 423 -13.94 -10.98 9.45
C MET A 423 -12.87 -11.73 8.63
N VAL A 424 -11.67 -11.17 8.56
CA VAL A 424 -10.53 -11.74 7.83
C VAL A 424 -9.37 -12.10 8.76
N VAL A 425 -9.33 -11.49 9.97
CA VAL A 425 -8.44 -11.90 11.08
C VAL A 425 -9.31 -12.10 12.31
N CYS A 426 -9.12 -13.20 13.03
CA CYS A 426 -9.75 -13.53 14.29
C CYS A 426 -8.70 -14.07 15.26
N ASP A 427 -8.64 -13.53 16.47
CA ASP A 427 -7.64 -13.90 17.49
C ASP A 427 -6.19 -13.87 16.96
N GLY A 428 -5.91 -12.92 16.05
CA GLY A 428 -4.58 -12.75 15.43
C GLY A 428 -4.25 -13.73 14.30
N HIS A 429 -5.19 -14.59 13.90
CA HIS A 429 -5.03 -15.57 12.82
C HIS A 429 -5.87 -15.22 11.60
N LEU A 430 -5.36 -15.52 10.42
CA LEU A 430 -6.11 -15.38 9.17
C LEU A 430 -7.24 -16.41 9.11
N VAL A 431 -8.44 -15.98 8.70
CA VAL A 431 -9.63 -16.82 8.71
C VAL A 431 -9.75 -17.68 7.45
N ASN A 432 -9.31 -17.16 6.31
CA ASN A 432 -9.63 -17.73 5.00
C ASN A 432 -8.52 -18.60 4.40
N ILE A 433 -7.32 -18.60 4.98
CA ILE A 433 -6.15 -19.34 4.46
C ILE A 433 -5.44 -20.07 5.59
N ASP A 434 -4.73 -21.13 5.22
CA ASP A 434 -3.82 -21.85 6.12
C ASP A 434 -2.44 -21.15 6.10
N GLU A 435 -2.11 -20.47 7.22
CA GLU A 435 -0.85 -19.72 7.34
C GLU A 435 0.38 -20.63 7.26
N GLU A 436 0.31 -21.87 7.79
CA GLU A 436 1.44 -22.81 7.79
C GLU A 436 1.73 -23.29 6.37
N GLU A 437 0.68 -23.65 5.61
CA GLU A 437 0.83 -24.03 4.19
C GLU A 437 1.44 -22.89 3.36
N VAL A 438 0.94 -21.66 3.54
CA VAL A 438 1.45 -20.50 2.80
C VAL A 438 2.92 -20.24 3.10
N VAL A 439 3.34 -20.33 4.37
CA VAL A 439 4.73 -20.15 4.79
C VAL A 439 5.62 -21.24 4.18
N GLU A 440 5.20 -22.50 4.25
CA GLU A 440 5.96 -23.62 3.69
C GLU A 440 6.16 -23.45 2.17
N LYS A 441 5.10 -23.17 1.43
CA LYS A 441 5.14 -22.96 -0.02
C LYS A 441 5.98 -21.77 -0.42
N ALA A 442 5.82 -20.62 0.25
CA ALA A 442 6.60 -19.42 -0.03
C ALA A 442 8.11 -19.68 0.19
N ASN A 443 8.49 -20.39 1.26
CA ASN A 443 9.89 -20.75 1.52
C ASN A 443 10.46 -21.68 0.46
N GLN A 444 9.71 -22.69 0.03
CA GLN A 444 10.12 -23.61 -1.04
C GLN A 444 10.34 -22.88 -2.36
N ILE A 445 9.42 -21.96 -2.72
CA ILE A 445 9.52 -21.16 -3.94
C ILE A 445 10.71 -20.20 -3.86
N SER A 446 10.87 -19.48 -2.74
CA SER A 446 12.00 -18.58 -2.49
C SER A 446 13.35 -19.32 -2.69
N GLN A 447 13.48 -20.51 -2.09
CA GLN A 447 14.70 -21.31 -2.25
C GLN A 447 14.97 -21.67 -3.73
N LYS A 448 13.95 -22.15 -4.47
CA LYS A 448 14.08 -22.46 -5.90
C LYS A 448 14.51 -21.22 -6.72
N MET A 449 13.90 -20.08 -6.44
CA MET A 449 14.25 -18.83 -7.11
C MET A 449 15.70 -18.43 -6.85
N MET A 450 16.17 -18.57 -5.60
CA MET A 450 17.56 -18.27 -5.23
C MET A 450 18.57 -19.21 -5.86
N GLU A 451 18.27 -20.51 -5.96
CA GLU A 451 19.15 -21.55 -6.54
C GLU A 451 19.15 -21.54 -8.09
N GLY A 452 18.22 -20.84 -8.73
CA GLY A 452 18.09 -20.81 -10.20
C GLY A 452 17.51 -22.09 -10.79
N LYS A 453 16.67 -22.76 -10.03
CA LYS A 453 16.01 -24.02 -10.42
C LYS A 453 14.54 -23.78 -10.79
#